data_4aa6bca0f8f710b170ff7ca7857281d3
#
_entry.id   4aa6bca0f8f710b170ff7ca7857281d3
#
_cell.length_a   1.000
_cell.length_b   1.000
_cell.length_c   1.000
_cell.angle_alpha   90.00
_cell.angle_beta   90.00
_cell.angle_gamma   90.00
#
_symmetry.space_group_name_H-M   'P 1'
#
loop_
_entity.id
_entity.type
_entity.pdbx_description
1 polymer ?
#
loop_
_entity_poly.entity_id
_entity_poly.type
_entity_poly.pdbx_seq_one_letter_code
_entity_poly.pdbx_strand_id
1 'polypeptide(L)'
;LGGQLETLISPKAHLGFYNNSIEEGVCIMTGSILTTNVHLKKGVLINLNCTIGHDVQIGAFSEICPGVHVSGNVKIGDGCYIGTGAVILPGLNISDQAIIGAGAVVTKDVPAGVTVKGVPAK
;
A
#
# COMPACT_ATOMS: atom_id res chain seq x y z
N LEU A 1 4.16 13.34 24.34
CA LEU A 1 2.78 13.77 24.23
C LEU A 1 2.71 15.02 23.34
N GLY A 2 1.83 15.03 22.39
CA GLY A 2 1.73 16.13 21.44
C GLY A 2 2.81 16.13 20.36
N GLY A 3 3.56 15.05 20.22
CA GLY A 3 4.51 14.91 19.15
C GLY A 3 3.80 14.73 17.81
N GLN A 4 4.45 15.19 16.73
CA GLN A 4 4.01 14.96 15.37
C GLN A 4 4.68 13.73 14.81
N LEU A 5 3.98 13.00 13.94
CA LEU A 5 4.58 11.90 13.21
C LEU A 5 5.45 12.46 12.07
N GLU A 6 6.68 11.98 12.01
CA GLU A 6 7.60 12.36 10.95
C GLU A 6 7.28 11.58 9.67
N THR A 7 7.30 12.29 8.54
CA THR A 7 7.20 11.68 7.22
C THR A 7 8.60 11.45 6.68
N LEU A 8 8.90 10.19 6.34
CA LEU A 8 10.23 9.79 5.88
C LEU A 8 10.15 9.23 4.47
N ILE A 9 10.76 9.92 3.52
CA ILE A 9 10.76 9.48 2.13
C ILE A 9 12.22 9.29 1.70
N SER A 10 12.57 8.06 1.32
CA SER A 10 13.92 7.79 0.81
C SER A 10 14.21 8.64 -0.42
N PRO A 11 15.40 9.24 -0.52
CA PRO A 11 15.79 9.94 -1.74
C PRO A 11 15.91 9.02 -2.96
N LYS A 12 15.91 7.71 -2.74
CA LYS A 12 15.91 6.69 -3.80
C LYS A 12 14.54 6.11 -4.08
N ALA A 13 13.49 6.68 -3.51
CA ALA A 13 12.12 6.40 -3.93
C ALA A 13 11.78 7.35 -5.08
N HIS A 14 10.95 6.88 -6.00
CA HIS A 14 10.50 7.70 -7.13
C HIS A 14 9.01 8.03 -6.95
N LEU A 15 8.71 9.32 -6.85
CA LEU A 15 7.34 9.80 -6.75
C LEU A 15 7.00 10.57 -8.03
N GLY A 16 5.90 10.20 -8.66
CA GLY A 16 5.36 10.95 -9.79
C GLY A 16 4.93 12.36 -9.38
N PHE A 17 4.75 13.22 -10.35
CA PHE A 17 4.52 14.65 -10.10
C PHE A 17 3.05 15.03 -9.94
N TYR A 18 2.11 14.17 -10.34
CA TYR A 18 0.73 14.59 -10.46
C TYR A 18 -0.15 14.08 -9.31
N ASN A 19 -0.66 15.03 -8.53
CA ASN A 19 -1.73 14.83 -7.55
C ASN A 19 -1.50 13.73 -6.52
N ASN A 20 -0.26 13.45 -6.16
CA ASN A 20 0.05 12.55 -5.06
C ASN A 20 -0.15 13.26 -3.72
N SER A 21 -0.79 12.58 -2.78
CA SER A 21 -1.07 13.10 -1.44
C SER A 21 -0.45 12.16 -0.41
N ILE A 22 0.41 12.71 0.43
CA ILE A 22 1.15 11.95 1.45
C ILE A 22 0.93 12.62 2.79
N GLU A 23 0.19 11.96 3.68
CA GLU A 23 -0.11 12.50 5.01
C GLU A 23 1.05 12.28 5.98
N GLU A 24 0.95 12.86 7.17
CA GLU A 24 2.00 12.77 8.18
C GLU A 24 2.29 11.32 8.60
N GLY A 25 3.53 11.06 8.97
CA GLY A 25 3.95 9.75 9.46
C GLY A 25 4.10 8.68 8.39
N VAL A 26 3.90 9.01 7.12
CA VAL A 26 4.12 8.06 6.02
C VAL A 26 5.61 7.81 5.87
N CYS A 27 5.97 6.54 5.67
CA CYS A 27 7.33 6.14 5.40
C CYS A 27 7.40 5.46 4.03
N ILE A 28 8.25 5.96 3.15
CA ILE A 28 8.45 5.39 1.82
C ILE A 28 9.92 5.01 1.66
N MET A 29 10.18 3.72 1.50
CA MET A 29 11.51 3.16 1.51
C MET A 29 12.15 3.13 0.12
N THR A 30 13.44 2.85 0.10
CA THR A 30 14.28 2.83 -1.11
C THR A 30 13.70 1.92 -2.20
N GLY A 31 13.74 2.41 -3.43
CA GLY A 31 13.36 1.66 -4.63
C GLY A 31 11.87 1.59 -4.89
N SER A 32 11.05 2.16 -4.00
CA SER A 32 9.60 2.18 -4.21
C SER A 32 9.22 3.27 -5.21
N ILE A 33 8.18 2.99 -5.98
CA ILE A 33 7.70 3.87 -7.04
C ILE A 33 6.21 4.15 -6.81
N LEU A 34 5.88 5.43 -6.65
CA LEU A 34 4.51 5.92 -6.66
C LEU A 34 4.27 6.62 -7.99
N THR A 35 3.20 6.25 -8.67
CA THR A 35 2.95 6.80 -10.01
C THR A 35 2.20 8.12 -9.93
N THR A 36 0.88 8.12 -10.13
CA THR A 36 0.11 9.34 -10.21
C THR A 36 -1.21 9.21 -9.47
N ASN A 37 -1.65 10.30 -8.86
CA ASN A 37 -2.90 10.37 -8.10
C ASN A 37 -2.98 9.29 -7.00
N VAL A 38 -1.86 9.06 -6.31
CA VAL A 38 -1.74 8.12 -5.19
C VAL A 38 -1.98 8.87 -3.89
N HIS A 39 -2.85 8.35 -3.05
CA HIS A 39 -3.19 8.97 -1.77
C HIS A 39 -2.83 8.02 -0.62
N LEU A 40 -1.81 8.40 0.16
CA LEU A 40 -1.36 7.67 1.33
C LEU A 40 -1.81 8.39 2.59
N LYS A 41 -2.60 7.72 3.41
CA LYS A 41 -3.09 8.30 4.66
C LYS A 41 -2.05 8.16 5.76
N LYS A 42 -2.36 8.76 6.90
CA LYS A 42 -1.47 8.85 8.07
C LYS A 42 -0.83 7.51 8.42
N GLY A 43 0.49 7.53 8.63
CA GLY A 43 1.22 6.39 9.15
C GLY A 43 1.38 5.19 8.22
N VAL A 44 1.05 5.33 6.94
CA VAL A 44 1.25 4.25 5.96
C VAL A 44 2.74 3.96 5.79
N LEU A 45 3.10 2.68 5.77
CA LEU A 45 4.45 2.25 5.44
C LEU A 45 4.47 1.61 4.05
N ILE A 46 5.23 2.20 3.14
CA ILE A 46 5.58 1.59 1.86
C ILE A 46 7.02 1.10 1.98
N ASN A 47 7.20 -0.20 2.09
CA ASN A 47 8.51 -0.79 2.31
C ASN A 47 9.35 -0.82 1.02
N LEU A 48 10.44 -1.55 1.00
CA LEU A 48 11.43 -1.54 -0.10
C LEU A 48 10.84 -2.07 -1.41
N ASN A 49 11.18 -1.43 -2.52
CA ASN A 49 10.94 -1.93 -3.89
C ASN A 49 9.46 -2.23 -4.19
N CYS A 50 8.55 -1.46 -3.64
CA CYS A 50 7.13 -1.56 -3.96
C CYS A 50 6.80 -0.73 -5.20
N THR A 51 5.76 -1.13 -5.92
CA THR A 51 5.19 -0.29 -6.98
C THR A 51 3.72 0.00 -6.67
N ILE A 52 3.37 1.27 -6.68
CA ILE A 52 2.01 1.72 -6.40
C ILE A 52 1.45 2.37 -7.67
N GLY A 53 0.45 1.74 -8.25
CA GLY A 53 -0.16 2.15 -9.49
C GLY A 53 -0.99 3.43 -9.36
N HIS A 54 -1.48 3.92 -10.51
CA HIS A 54 -2.26 5.14 -10.57
C HIS A 54 -3.60 5.02 -9.82
N ASP A 55 -4.06 6.10 -9.23
CA ASP A 55 -5.36 6.18 -8.56
C ASP A 55 -5.51 5.19 -7.40
N VAL A 56 -4.42 4.86 -6.71
CA VAL A 56 -4.44 3.98 -5.54
C VAL A 56 -4.64 4.83 -4.28
N GLN A 57 -5.47 4.32 -3.37
CA GLN A 57 -5.65 4.90 -2.04
C GLN A 57 -5.26 3.86 -1.00
N ILE A 58 -4.48 4.26 -0.01
CA ILE A 58 -4.05 3.38 1.08
C ILE A 58 -4.42 4.03 2.40
N GLY A 59 -5.23 3.34 3.19
CA GLY A 59 -5.74 3.81 4.46
C GLY A 59 -4.70 3.87 5.56
N ALA A 60 -5.04 4.58 6.63
CA ALA A 60 -4.14 4.88 7.73
C ALA A 60 -3.53 3.62 8.36
N PHE A 61 -2.24 3.70 8.66
CA PHE A 61 -1.47 2.66 9.36
C PHE A 61 -1.45 1.30 8.66
N SER A 62 -1.74 1.27 7.37
CA SER A 62 -1.53 0.06 6.56
C SER A 62 -0.06 -0.12 6.24
N GLU A 63 0.36 -1.37 6.19
CA GLU A 63 1.75 -1.73 5.90
C GLU A 63 1.82 -2.49 4.58
N ILE A 64 2.61 -1.94 3.66
CA ILE A 64 2.88 -2.54 2.36
C ILE A 64 4.29 -3.10 2.42
N CYS A 65 4.42 -4.41 2.54
CA CYS A 65 5.71 -5.08 2.76
C CYS A 65 6.60 -5.06 1.52
N PRO A 66 7.89 -5.40 1.64
CA PRO A 66 8.81 -5.31 0.51
C PRO A 66 8.34 -6.06 -0.74
N GLY A 67 8.55 -5.42 -1.90
CA GLY A 67 8.28 -6.07 -3.19
C GLY A 67 6.81 -6.25 -3.54
N VAL A 68 5.91 -5.57 -2.86
CA VAL A 68 4.47 -5.61 -3.18
C VAL A 68 4.20 -4.76 -4.41
N HIS A 69 3.34 -5.26 -5.28
CA HIS A 69 2.90 -4.54 -6.46
C HIS A 69 1.39 -4.30 -6.40
N VAL A 70 1.00 -3.05 -6.25
CA VAL A 70 -0.40 -2.63 -6.23
C VAL A 70 -0.75 -2.01 -7.57
N SER A 71 -1.66 -2.64 -8.28
CA SER A 71 -2.10 -2.16 -9.60
C SER A 71 -3.01 -0.95 -9.49
N GLY A 72 -3.35 -0.34 -10.61
CA GLY A 72 -4.15 0.88 -10.64
C GLY A 72 -5.57 0.73 -10.09
N ASN A 73 -6.13 1.81 -9.59
CA ASN A 73 -7.50 1.90 -9.07
C ASN A 73 -7.80 0.96 -7.90
N VAL A 74 -6.80 0.60 -7.11
CA VAL A 74 -6.97 -0.23 -5.92
C VAL A 74 -7.21 0.67 -4.72
N LYS A 75 -8.13 0.25 -3.85
CA LYS A 75 -8.36 0.89 -2.55
C LYS A 75 -8.01 -0.10 -1.45
N ILE A 76 -7.07 0.31 -0.60
CA ILE A 76 -6.68 -0.44 0.59
C ILE A 76 -7.15 0.35 1.80
N GLY A 77 -7.88 -0.31 2.69
CA GLY A 77 -8.43 0.30 3.90
C GLY A 77 -7.39 0.58 4.97
N ASP A 78 -7.86 0.92 6.16
CA ASP A 78 -7.02 1.20 7.31
C ASP A 78 -6.50 -0.09 7.95
N GLY A 79 -5.29 -0.03 8.47
CA GLY A 79 -4.71 -1.13 9.26
C GLY A 79 -4.53 -2.44 8.50
N CYS A 80 -4.43 -2.40 7.18
CA CYS A 80 -4.20 -3.60 6.38
C CYS A 80 -2.74 -4.00 6.41
N TYR A 81 -2.49 -5.29 6.27
CA TYR A 81 -1.13 -5.84 6.14
C TYR A 81 -1.03 -6.57 4.80
N ILE A 82 -0.18 -6.04 3.92
CA ILE A 82 0.02 -6.63 2.59
C ILE A 82 1.39 -7.28 2.58
N GLY A 83 1.41 -8.61 2.59
CA GLY A 83 2.64 -9.41 2.78
C GLY A 83 3.63 -9.30 1.62
N THR A 84 4.89 -9.55 1.94
CA THR A 84 6.02 -9.44 1.01
C THR A 84 5.74 -10.11 -0.34
N GLY A 85 6.00 -9.39 -1.41
CA GLY A 85 5.88 -9.92 -2.78
C GLY A 85 4.46 -10.15 -3.26
N ALA A 86 3.44 -9.72 -2.51
CA ALA A 86 2.06 -9.87 -2.96
C ALA A 86 1.77 -8.97 -4.17
N VAL A 87 0.83 -9.40 -4.98
CA VAL A 87 0.35 -8.67 -6.16
C VAL A 87 -1.15 -8.44 -6.01
N ILE A 88 -1.59 -7.22 -6.18
CA ILE A 88 -3.02 -6.88 -6.14
C ILE A 88 -3.44 -6.41 -7.53
N LEU A 89 -4.39 -7.11 -8.15
CA LEU A 89 -4.86 -6.81 -9.49
C LEU A 89 -5.68 -5.52 -9.53
N PRO A 90 -5.85 -4.90 -10.71
CA PRO A 90 -6.49 -3.58 -10.79
C PRO A 90 -7.94 -3.55 -10.30
N GLY A 91 -8.33 -2.40 -9.75
CA GLY A 91 -9.73 -2.09 -9.45
C GLY A 91 -10.30 -2.75 -8.20
N LEU A 92 -9.47 -3.39 -7.39
CA LEU A 92 -9.93 -4.14 -6.22
C LEU A 92 -10.04 -3.28 -4.97
N ASN A 93 -10.90 -3.71 -4.05
CA ASN A 93 -11.03 -3.13 -2.72
C ASN A 93 -10.54 -4.14 -1.68
N ILE A 94 -9.54 -3.72 -0.90
CA ILE A 94 -9.05 -4.47 0.25
C ILE A 94 -9.55 -3.72 1.47
N SER A 95 -10.50 -4.29 2.19
CA SER A 95 -11.17 -3.57 3.28
C SER A 95 -10.34 -3.56 4.56
N ASP A 96 -10.77 -2.73 5.53
CA ASP A 96 -10.01 -2.47 6.76
C ASP A 96 -9.55 -3.75 7.48
N GLN A 97 -8.33 -3.72 8.01
CA GLN A 97 -7.77 -4.80 8.82
C GLN A 97 -7.59 -6.13 8.07
N ALA A 98 -7.68 -6.13 6.75
CA ALA A 98 -7.42 -7.33 5.96
C ALA A 98 -5.92 -7.68 5.96
N ILE A 99 -5.64 -8.96 5.87
CA ILE A 99 -4.26 -9.48 5.81
C ILE A 99 -4.09 -10.27 4.51
N ILE A 100 -3.10 -9.86 3.73
CA ILE A 100 -2.73 -10.54 2.49
C ILE A 100 -1.42 -11.28 2.74
N GLY A 101 -1.40 -12.57 2.52
CA GLY A 101 -0.21 -13.39 2.74
C GLY A 101 0.90 -13.07 1.75
N ALA A 102 2.15 -13.34 2.16
CA ALA A 102 3.31 -13.13 1.31
C ALA A 102 3.17 -13.92 -0.01
N GLY A 103 3.55 -13.29 -1.12
CA GLY A 103 3.51 -13.92 -2.44
C GLY A 103 2.11 -14.17 -2.99
N ALA A 104 1.07 -13.73 -2.33
CA ALA A 104 -0.30 -13.91 -2.80
C ALA A 104 -0.59 -13.08 -4.05
N VAL A 105 -1.47 -13.57 -4.89
CA VAL A 105 -2.02 -12.80 -6.02
C VAL A 105 -3.51 -12.59 -5.76
N VAL A 106 -3.88 -11.37 -5.39
CA VAL A 106 -5.25 -11.01 -5.06
C VAL A 106 -6.01 -10.71 -6.34
N THR A 107 -7.05 -11.49 -6.61
CA THR A 107 -7.82 -11.41 -7.85
C THR A 107 -9.26 -10.92 -7.64
N LYS A 108 -9.69 -10.73 -6.41
CA LYS A 108 -11.01 -10.23 -6.06
C LYS A 108 -10.98 -9.48 -4.73
N ASP A 109 -12.03 -8.72 -4.46
CA ASP A 109 -12.13 -7.92 -3.25
C ASP A 109 -11.93 -8.76 -1.99
N VAL A 110 -11.34 -8.17 -0.96
CA VAL A 110 -11.10 -8.82 0.32
C VAL A 110 -11.90 -8.10 1.40
N PRO A 111 -12.80 -8.83 2.09
CA PRO A 111 -13.59 -8.24 3.18
C PRO A 111 -12.74 -7.82 4.37
N ALA A 112 -13.30 -6.95 5.20
CA ALA A 112 -12.62 -6.46 6.40
C ALA A 112 -12.27 -7.61 7.36
N GLY A 113 -11.06 -7.55 7.92
CA GLY A 113 -10.58 -8.50 8.92
C GLY A 113 -10.26 -9.90 8.39
N VAL A 114 -10.36 -10.12 7.08
CA VAL A 114 -10.13 -11.44 6.48
C VAL A 114 -8.68 -11.60 6.08
N THR A 115 -8.15 -12.80 6.29
CA THR A 115 -6.83 -13.19 5.80
C THR A 115 -6.99 -14.04 4.55
N VAL A 116 -6.32 -13.63 3.47
CA VAL A 116 -6.24 -14.41 2.23
C VAL A 116 -4.81 -14.68 1.84
N LYS A 117 -4.56 -15.79 1.17
CA LYS A 117 -3.22 -16.19 0.76
C LYS A 117 -3.26 -17.08 -0.49
N GLY A 118 -2.14 -17.18 -1.16
CA GLY A 118 -1.95 -18.08 -2.31
C GLY A 118 -2.20 -17.41 -3.66
N VAL A 119 -2.16 -18.23 -4.71
CA VAL A 119 -2.34 -17.84 -6.10
C VAL A 119 -3.40 -18.76 -6.73
N PRO A 120 -4.63 -18.30 -6.98
CA PRO A 120 -5.21 -17.03 -6.54
C PRO A 120 -5.39 -17.00 -5.02
N ALA A 121 -5.36 -15.79 -4.44
CA ALA A 121 -5.54 -15.63 -3.00
C ALA A 121 -6.97 -16.01 -2.57
N LYS A 122 -7.04 -16.78 -1.53
CA LYS A 122 -8.32 -17.25 -0.98
C LYS A 122 -8.32 -17.14 0.54
#